data_b4541a3019c7cf115c868f57db6101d6
#
_entry.id   b4541a3019c7cf115c868f57db6101d6
#
_cell.length_a   1.000
_cell.length_b   1.000
_cell.length_c   1.000
_cell.angle_alpha   90.00
_cell.angle_beta   90.00
_cell.angle_gamma   90.00
#
_symmetry.space_group_name_H-M   'P 1'
#
loop_
_entity.id
_entity.type
_entity.pdbx_description
1 polymer ?
#
loop_
_entity_poly.entity_id
_entity_poly.type
_entity_poly.pdbx_seq_one_letter_code
_entity_poly.pdbx_strand_id
1 'polypeptide(L)'
;MRMRLYLFELEKLIRKPFYLTAAAGSFLFTAIGWRVYAEQADFHAGEAQAVMLLLMELHGLFAAMLIIIFTAPVFAGEYSLKMEELLQTAANGMEKTACGKAAAVLTLSLSIFGILLGSDYLFIRCVWGKEIWRAGMMRPAAEELDTVLAVSCGRVFTASFFLGICAVILLAGAVYCLSAFSHTPFQSAAGAGIGYFVCQLLYNWGIRAGFLPAAYLFSFSPVVLARFQLFRKPWEGKWFGGFYL
;
A
#
# COMPACT_ATOMS: atom_id res chain seq x y z
N MET A 1 -19.37 -9.80 -22.73
CA MET A 1 -18.47 -10.95 -22.50
C MET A 1 -17.30 -10.63 -21.57
N ARG A 2 -16.60 -9.48 -21.70
CA ARG A 2 -15.47 -9.07 -20.83
C ARG A 2 -15.86 -8.94 -19.34
N MET A 3 -17.04 -8.40 -19.06
CA MET A 3 -17.53 -8.18 -17.69
C MET A 3 -17.78 -9.49 -16.91
N ARG A 4 -18.29 -10.53 -17.57
CA ARG A 4 -18.51 -11.84 -16.93
C ARG A 4 -17.21 -12.52 -16.54
N LEU A 5 -16.17 -12.42 -17.37
CA LEU A 5 -14.87 -12.99 -17.09
C LEU A 5 -14.21 -12.28 -15.89
N TYR A 6 -14.24 -10.94 -15.88
CA TYR A 6 -13.77 -10.15 -14.74
C TYR A 6 -14.48 -10.54 -13.43
N LEU A 7 -15.82 -10.62 -13.45
CA LEU A 7 -16.59 -10.99 -12.26
C LEU A 7 -16.24 -12.38 -11.77
N PHE A 8 -16.05 -13.35 -12.69
CA PHE A 8 -15.63 -14.69 -12.35
C PHE A 8 -14.24 -14.72 -11.69
N GLU A 9 -13.26 -14.02 -12.24
CA GLU A 9 -11.92 -13.93 -11.65
C GLU A 9 -11.94 -13.22 -10.29
N LEU A 10 -12.71 -12.15 -10.17
CA LEU A 10 -12.88 -11.46 -8.90
C LEU A 10 -13.55 -12.35 -7.84
N GLU A 11 -14.60 -13.06 -8.20
CA GLU A 11 -15.29 -14.01 -7.33
C GLU A 11 -14.35 -15.13 -6.86
N LYS A 12 -13.53 -15.68 -7.78
CA LYS A 12 -12.51 -16.70 -7.47
C LYS A 12 -11.50 -16.20 -6.42
N LEU A 13 -11.13 -14.93 -6.46
CA LEU A 13 -10.21 -14.33 -5.49
C LEU A 13 -10.89 -14.07 -4.15
N ILE A 14 -12.09 -13.51 -4.15
CA ILE A 14 -12.84 -13.17 -2.93
C ILE A 14 -13.33 -14.41 -2.17
N ARG A 15 -13.73 -15.46 -2.88
CA ARG A 15 -14.20 -16.74 -2.27
C ARG A 15 -13.10 -17.51 -1.56
N LYS A 16 -11.81 -17.15 -1.74
CA LYS A 16 -10.75 -17.74 -0.93
C LYS A 16 -11.01 -17.34 0.54
N PRO A 17 -11.17 -18.31 1.46
CA PRO A 17 -11.47 -18.02 2.87
C PRO A 17 -10.43 -17.08 3.49
N PHE A 18 -9.21 -17.14 2.98
CA PHE A 18 -8.11 -16.28 3.39
C PHE A 18 -8.36 -14.79 3.12
N TYR A 19 -9.14 -14.41 2.07
CA TYR A 19 -9.44 -12.99 1.82
C TYR A 19 -10.31 -12.38 2.92
N LEU A 20 -11.40 -13.07 3.28
CA LEU A 20 -12.31 -12.60 4.34
C LEU A 20 -11.60 -12.52 5.69
N THR A 21 -10.78 -13.54 6.02
CA THR A 21 -9.98 -13.52 7.27
C THR A 21 -8.93 -12.42 7.26
N ALA A 22 -8.29 -12.16 6.12
CA ALA A 22 -7.32 -11.06 5.99
C ALA A 22 -7.99 -9.68 6.09
N ALA A 23 -9.16 -9.49 5.46
CA ALA A 23 -9.92 -8.25 5.55
C ALA A 23 -10.40 -7.98 6.99
N ALA A 24 -10.96 -9.00 7.66
CA ALA A 24 -11.36 -8.91 9.05
C ALA A 24 -10.15 -8.70 9.98
N GLY A 25 -9.05 -9.41 9.75
CA GLY A 25 -7.80 -9.24 10.49
C GLY A 25 -7.20 -7.85 10.33
N SER A 26 -7.28 -7.28 9.13
CA SER A 26 -6.84 -5.90 8.86
C SER A 26 -7.65 -4.89 9.67
N PHE A 27 -8.96 -5.03 9.67
CA PHE A 27 -9.84 -4.16 10.47
C PHE A 27 -9.56 -4.29 11.97
N LEU A 28 -9.43 -5.52 12.48
CA LEU A 28 -9.11 -5.78 13.88
C LEU A 28 -7.72 -5.22 14.25
N PHE A 29 -6.73 -5.41 13.40
CA PHE A 29 -5.38 -4.88 13.61
C PHE A 29 -5.40 -3.35 13.73
N THR A 30 -6.14 -2.68 12.83
CA THR A 30 -6.35 -1.23 12.90
C THR A 30 -7.05 -0.84 14.21
N ALA A 31 -8.15 -1.52 14.56
CA ALA A 31 -8.91 -1.22 15.78
C ALA A 31 -8.08 -1.37 17.05
N ILE A 32 -7.28 -2.46 17.17
CA ILE A 32 -6.39 -2.71 18.30
C ILE A 32 -5.30 -1.63 18.35
N GLY A 33 -4.66 -1.33 17.23
CA GLY A 33 -3.65 -0.29 17.16
C GLY A 33 -4.17 1.05 17.66
N TRP A 34 -5.32 1.50 17.16
CA TRP A 34 -5.94 2.74 17.59
C TRP A 34 -6.33 2.72 19.08
N ARG A 35 -6.86 1.61 19.59
CA ARG A 35 -7.24 1.49 20.99
C ARG A 35 -6.03 1.60 21.92
N VAL A 36 -4.97 0.86 21.63
CA VAL A 36 -3.74 0.88 22.46
C VAL A 36 -3.16 2.30 22.50
N TYR A 37 -3.10 2.98 21.38
CA TYR A 37 -2.59 4.34 21.34
C TYR A 37 -3.55 5.38 21.94
N ALA A 38 -4.86 5.19 21.79
CA ALA A 38 -5.85 6.08 22.41
C ALA A 38 -5.85 6.01 23.95
N GLU A 39 -5.57 4.84 24.52
CA GLU A 39 -5.51 4.66 25.98
C GLU A 39 -4.22 5.23 26.61
N GLN A 40 -3.14 5.37 25.84
CA GLN A 40 -1.85 5.84 26.33
C GLN A 40 -1.70 7.38 26.34
N ALA A 41 -2.63 8.09 25.76
CA ALA A 41 -2.45 9.50 25.47
C ALA A 41 -3.38 10.39 26.28
N ASP A 42 -2.80 11.14 27.19
CA ASP A 42 -3.30 12.49 27.55
C ASP A 42 -3.01 13.41 26.33
N PHE A 43 -3.90 13.35 25.33
CA PHE A 43 -3.58 13.74 23.97
C PHE A 43 -3.42 15.26 23.79
N HIS A 44 -2.19 15.67 23.64
CA HIS A 44 -1.89 16.86 22.86
C HIS A 44 -2.05 16.54 21.37
N ALA A 45 -2.69 17.43 20.61
CA ALA A 45 -3.00 17.20 19.19
C ALA A 45 -1.77 16.84 18.31
N GLY A 46 -0.56 17.23 18.72
CA GLY A 46 0.69 16.89 18.05
C GLY A 46 1.08 15.42 18.16
N GLU A 47 0.84 14.80 19.32
CA GLU A 47 1.09 13.37 19.53
C GLU A 47 0.11 12.52 18.73
N ALA A 48 -1.15 12.94 18.66
CA ALA A 48 -2.16 12.30 17.84
C ALA A 48 -1.78 12.28 16.35
N GLN A 49 -1.19 13.36 15.86
CA GLN A 49 -0.72 13.43 14.47
C GLN A 49 0.49 12.50 14.22
N ALA A 50 1.43 12.42 15.17
CA ALA A 50 2.56 11.50 15.08
C ALA A 50 2.11 10.03 15.07
N VAL A 51 1.19 9.68 15.96
CA VAL A 51 0.57 8.34 15.99
C VAL A 51 -0.15 8.01 14.67
N MET A 52 -0.89 8.96 14.13
CA MET A 52 -1.55 8.80 12.83
C MET A 52 -0.54 8.44 11.74
N LEU A 53 0.56 9.15 11.64
CA LEU A 53 1.59 8.89 10.62
C LEU A 53 2.24 7.51 10.79
N LEU A 54 2.53 7.13 12.04
CA LEU A 54 3.10 5.82 12.35
C LEU A 54 2.15 4.69 11.96
N LEU A 55 0.86 4.81 12.30
CA LEU A 55 -0.14 3.80 11.96
C LEU A 55 -0.35 3.70 10.44
N MET A 56 -0.40 4.82 9.74
CA MET A 56 -0.49 4.82 8.28
C MET A 56 0.72 4.11 7.64
N GLU A 57 1.93 4.29 8.18
CA GLU A 57 3.12 3.58 7.70
C GLU A 57 3.01 2.06 7.92
N LEU A 58 2.57 1.63 9.10
CA LEU A 58 2.37 0.22 9.42
C LEU A 58 1.28 -0.41 8.55
N HIS A 59 0.18 0.28 8.34
CA HIS A 59 -0.91 -0.19 7.48
C HIS A 59 -0.51 -0.23 6.01
N GLY A 60 0.32 0.70 5.56
CA GLY A 60 0.90 0.66 4.22
C GLY A 60 1.77 -0.59 3.99
N LEU A 61 2.61 -0.94 4.97
CA LEU A 61 3.41 -2.16 4.95
C LEU A 61 2.52 -3.42 4.95
N PHE A 62 1.50 -3.44 5.80
CA PHE A 62 0.57 -4.56 5.91
C PHE A 62 -0.25 -4.74 4.63
N ALA A 63 -0.73 -3.65 4.03
CA ALA A 63 -1.39 -3.67 2.72
C ALA A 63 -0.47 -4.27 1.64
N ALA A 64 0.79 -3.86 1.60
CA ALA A 64 1.75 -4.38 0.64
C ALA A 64 1.96 -5.89 0.78
N MET A 65 2.09 -6.40 2.02
CA MET A 65 2.19 -7.84 2.28
C MET A 65 0.96 -8.60 1.78
N LEU A 66 -0.24 -8.10 2.08
CA LEU A 66 -1.49 -8.72 1.63
C LEU A 66 -1.59 -8.71 0.09
N ILE A 67 -1.26 -7.61 -0.56
CA ILE A 67 -1.28 -7.50 -2.02
C ILE A 67 -0.32 -8.53 -2.65
N ILE A 68 0.88 -8.70 -2.12
CA ILE A 68 1.83 -9.70 -2.58
C ILE A 68 1.24 -11.11 -2.44
N ILE A 69 0.71 -11.45 -1.27
CA ILE A 69 0.16 -12.78 -0.98
C ILE A 69 -1.02 -13.11 -1.89
N PHE A 70 -1.92 -12.15 -2.13
CA PHE A 70 -3.09 -12.39 -2.96
C PHE A 70 -2.80 -12.39 -4.46
N THR A 71 -1.85 -11.57 -4.91
CA THR A 71 -1.54 -11.43 -6.33
C THR A 71 -0.58 -12.51 -6.83
N ALA A 72 0.36 -12.96 -6.00
CA ALA A 72 1.35 -13.95 -6.36
C ALA A 72 0.78 -15.26 -6.97
N PRO A 73 -0.34 -15.83 -6.49
CA PRO A 73 -0.86 -17.08 -7.04
C PRO A 73 -1.73 -16.92 -8.30
N VAL A 74 -1.90 -15.73 -8.85
CA VAL A 74 -2.87 -15.48 -9.92
C VAL A 74 -2.56 -16.24 -11.22
N PHE A 75 -1.30 -16.24 -11.66
CA PHE A 75 -0.83 -17.08 -12.75
C PHE A 75 -0.01 -18.27 -12.27
N ALA A 76 0.91 -18.02 -11.35
CA ALA A 76 1.80 -19.06 -10.84
C ALA A 76 1.05 -20.22 -10.19
N GLY A 77 -0.15 -19.97 -9.63
CA GLY A 77 -1.04 -21.02 -9.14
C GLY A 77 -1.62 -21.90 -10.25
N GLU A 78 -1.91 -21.35 -11.42
CA GLU A 78 -2.43 -22.10 -12.56
C GLU A 78 -1.31 -22.92 -13.22
N TYR A 79 -0.11 -22.37 -13.32
CA TYR A 79 1.07 -23.11 -13.79
C TYR A 79 1.41 -24.30 -12.89
N SER A 80 1.35 -24.10 -11.58
CA SER A 80 1.59 -25.17 -10.61
C SER A 80 0.55 -26.33 -10.71
N LEU A 81 -0.66 -26.00 -11.17
CA LEU A 81 -1.74 -26.98 -11.43
C LEU A 81 -1.72 -27.54 -12.86
N LYS A 82 -0.72 -27.21 -13.68
CA LYS A 82 -0.59 -27.63 -15.07
C LYS A 82 -1.80 -27.27 -15.94
N MET A 83 -2.46 -26.15 -15.65
CA MET A 83 -3.64 -25.65 -16.37
C MET A 83 -3.27 -24.80 -17.60
N GLU A 84 -1.99 -24.67 -17.92
CA GLU A 84 -1.49 -23.81 -18.99
C GLU A 84 -2.07 -24.19 -20.37
N GLU A 85 -2.08 -25.47 -20.70
CA GLU A 85 -2.62 -25.95 -21.97
C GLU A 85 -4.13 -25.66 -22.10
N LEU A 86 -4.87 -25.81 -21.01
CA LEU A 86 -6.30 -25.49 -20.95
C LEU A 86 -6.56 -23.99 -21.15
N LEU A 87 -5.69 -23.14 -20.63
CA LEU A 87 -5.80 -21.69 -20.77
C LEU A 87 -5.47 -21.24 -22.20
N GLN A 88 -4.51 -21.90 -22.86
CA GLN A 88 -4.16 -21.62 -24.26
C GLN A 88 -5.27 -22.02 -25.24
N THR A 89 -5.97 -23.11 -24.95
CA THR A 89 -7.08 -23.62 -25.78
C THR A 89 -8.44 -23.01 -25.45
N ALA A 90 -8.53 -22.22 -24.38
CA ALA A 90 -9.78 -21.61 -23.96
C ALA A 90 -10.35 -20.66 -25.01
N ALA A 91 -11.67 -20.71 -25.23
CA ALA A 91 -12.40 -19.92 -26.22
C ALA A 91 -12.22 -18.39 -26.08
N ASN A 92 -11.78 -17.92 -24.94
CA ASN A 92 -11.56 -16.49 -24.67
C ASN A 92 -10.14 -15.99 -25.02
N GLY A 93 -9.22 -16.90 -25.28
CA GLY A 93 -7.83 -16.59 -25.54
C GLY A 93 -7.09 -16.09 -24.28
N MET A 94 -5.77 -16.23 -24.31
CA MET A 94 -4.87 -15.87 -23.19
C MET A 94 -4.95 -14.38 -22.84
N GLU A 95 -5.08 -13.54 -23.84
CA GLU A 95 -5.08 -12.07 -23.71
C GLU A 95 -6.30 -11.53 -22.94
N LYS A 96 -7.50 -12.04 -23.25
CA LYS A 96 -8.73 -11.62 -22.57
C LYS A 96 -8.76 -12.10 -21.12
N THR A 97 -8.23 -13.29 -20.87
CA THR A 97 -8.11 -13.86 -19.51
C THR A 97 -7.11 -13.04 -18.68
N ALA A 98 -5.97 -12.68 -19.24
CA ALA A 98 -4.98 -11.83 -18.58
C ALA A 98 -5.57 -10.45 -18.22
N CYS A 99 -6.25 -9.78 -19.15
CA CYS A 99 -6.92 -8.50 -18.84
C CYS A 99 -7.97 -8.63 -17.72
N GLY A 100 -8.77 -9.70 -17.72
CA GLY A 100 -9.77 -9.97 -16.67
C GLY A 100 -9.11 -10.16 -15.28
N LYS A 101 -8.02 -10.92 -15.24
CA LYS A 101 -7.23 -11.14 -14.01
C LYS A 101 -6.57 -9.86 -13.52
N ALA A 102 -5.97 -9.07 -14.41
CA ALA A 102 -5.37 -7.78 -14.06
C ALA A 102 -6.39 -6.85 -13.41
N ALA A 103 -7.57 -6.72 -14.02
CA ALA A 103 -8.65 -5.90 -13.45
C ALA A 103 -9.12 -6.42 -12.08
N ALA A 104 -9.25 -7.74 -11.92
CA ALA A 104 -9.65 -8.35 -10.64
C ALA A 104 -8.59 -8.13 -9.55
N VAL A 105 -7.30 -8.28 -9.88
CA VAL A 105 -6.18 -8.02 -8.97
C VAL A 105 -6.16 -6.56 -8.53
N LEU A 106 -6.29 -5.63 -9.47
CA LEU A 106 -6.32 -4.19 -9.15
C LEU A 106 -7.50 -3.85 -8.24
N THR A 107 -8.70 -4.35 -8.54
CA THR A 107 -9.88 -4.13 -7.71
C THR A 107 -9.67 -4.67 -6.29
N LEU A 108 -9.14 -5.89 -6.17
CA LEU A 108 -8.84 -6.51 -4.89
C LEU A 108 -7.81 -5.70 -4.10
N SER A 109 -6.71 -5.33 -4.74
CA SER A 109 -5.64 -4.57 -4.11
C SER A 109 -6.10 -3.19 -3.62
N LEU A 110 -6.88 -2.50 -4.43
CA LEU A 110 -7.48 -1.22 -4.05
C LEU A 110 -8.50 -1.37 -2.93
N SER A 111 -9.26 -2.49 -2.89
CA SER A 111 -10.20 -2.74 -1.80
C SER A 111 -9.50 -3.00 -0.46
N ILE A 112 -8.40 -3.76 -0.45
CA ILE A 112 -7.57 -3.99 0.75
C ILE A 112 -7.03 -2.65 1.29
N PHE A 113 -6.44 -1.86 0.41
CA PHE A 113 -5.90 -0.55 0.77
C PHE A 113 -7.00 0.40 1.26
N GLY A 114 -8.15 0.41 0.57
CA GLY A 114 -9.30 1.24 0.94
C GLY A 114 -9.91 0.84 2.29
N ILE A 115 -9.95 -0.44 2.64
CA ILE A 115 -10.40 -0.92 3.96
C ILE A 115 -9.45 -0.42 5.04
N LEU A 116 -8.15 -0.56 4.86
CA LEU A 116 -7.15 -0.13 5.86
C LEU A 116 -7.18 1.38 6.06
N LEU A 117 -7.03 2.18 5.02
CA LEU A 117 -7.05 3.63 5.15
C LEU A 117 -8.43 4.17 5.53
N GLY A 118 -9.50 3.56 5.04
CA GLY A 118 -10.86 3.91 5.44
C GLY A 118 -11.11 3.67 6.92
N SER A 119 -10.59 2.57 7.48
CA SER A 119 -10.65 2.31 8.92
C SER A 119 -9.81 3.31 9.70
N ASP A 120 -8.60 3.68 9.25
CA ASP A 120 -7.81 4.75 9.87
C ASP A 120 -8.58 6.08 9.92
N TYR A 121 -9.16 6.47 8.79
CA TYR A 121 -9.97 7.70 8.73
C TYR A 121 -11.13 7.67 9.74
N LEU A 122 -11.84 6.54 9.82
CA LEU A 122 -12.96 6.39 10.74
C LEU A 122 -12.51 6.47 12.19
N PHE A 123 -11.43 5.77 12.56
CA PHE A 123 -10.91 5.79 13.93
C PHE A 123 -10.39 7.16 14.34
N ILE A 124 -9.61 7.83 13.49
CA ILE A 124 -9.15 9.21 13.73
C ILE A 124 -10.35 10.13 14.00
N ARG A 125 -11.38 10.02 13.17
CA ARG A 125 -12.58 10.84 13.31
C ARG A 125 -13.39 10.51 14.57
N CYS A 126 -13.46 9.26 14.99
CA CYS A 126 -14.17 8.82 16.18
C CYS A 126 -13.44 9.23 17.47
N VAL A 127 -12.11 9.12 17.48
CA VAL A 127 -11.31 9.36 18.71
C VAL A 127 -11.05 10.86 18.90
N TRP A 128 -10.64 11.59 17.85
CA TRP A 128 -10.19 12.98 17.97
C TRP A 128 -11.13 14.00 17.30
N GLY A 129 -12.21 13.55 16.69
CA GLY A 129 -13.19 14.43 16.07
C GLY A 129 -12.73 15.08 14.77
N LYS A 130 -13.44 16.14 14.36
CA LYS A 130 -13.19 16.83 13.08
C LYS A 130 -12.05 17.84 13.15
N GLU A 131 -11.74 18.31 14.35
CA GLU A 131 -10.79 19.43 14.56
C GLU A 131 -9.37 19.06 14.13
N ILE A 132 -8.98 17.79 14.31
CA ILE A 132 -7.64 17.32 13.93
C ILE A 132 -7.33 17.50 12.44
N TRP A 133 -8.34 17.37 11.58
CA TRP A 133 -8.17 17.50 10.13
C TRP A 133 -7.87 18.93 9.69
N ARG A 134 -8.33 19.91 10.47
CA ARG A 134 -8.10 21.34 10.23
C ARG A 134 -6.86 21.86 10.92
N ALA A 135 -6.40 21.16 11.94
CA ALA A 135 -5.20 21.54 12.66
C ALA A 135 -3.98 21.50 11.75
N GLY A 136 -3.11 22.50 11.88
CA GLY A 136 -1.78 22.48 11.25
C GLY A 136 -0.95 21.35 11.82
N MET A 137 0.01 20.85 11.06
CA MET A 137 0.96 19.85 11.56
C MET A 137 1.75 20.45 12.72
N MET A 138 1.65 19.85 13.89
CA MET A 138 2.32 20.32 15.11
C MET A 138 3.74 19.74 15.21
N ARG A 139 4.56 20.36 16.07
CA ARG A 139 6.00 20.06 16.20
C ARG A 139 6.36 18.58 16.27
N PRO A 140 5.76 17.72 17.11
CA PRO A 140 6.13 16.31 17.16
C PRO A 140 5.95 15.58 15.82
N ALA A 141 4.83 15.83 15.16
CA ALA A 141 4.56 15.24 13.85
C ALA A 141 5.42 15.88 12.74
N ALA A 142 5.72 17.17 12.84
CA ALA A 142 6.61 17.87 11.94
C ALA A 142 8.07 17.41 12.10
N GLU A 143 8.52 17.09 13.32
CA GLU A 143 9.83 16.51 13.59
C GLU A 143 9.94 15.08 13.02
N GLU A 144 8.88 14.28 13.12
CA GLU A 144 8.85 12.96 12.49
C GLU A 144 8.87 13.04 10.97
N LEU A 145 8.22 14.04 10.39
CA LEU A 145 8.25 14.30 8.93
C LEU A 145 9.54 15.03 8.51
N ASP A 146 10.33 15.50 9.47
CA ASP A 146 11.54 16.31 9.22
C ASP A 146 11.27 17.57 8.35
N THR A 147 10.04 18.06 8.39
CA THR A 147 9.57 19.20 7.59
C THR A 147 8.68 20.09 8.43
N VAL A 148 9.03 21.36 8.50
CA VAL A 148 8.14 22.42 9.02
C VAL A 148 7.13 22.76 7.92
N LEU A 149 6.17 21.87 7.68
CA LEU A 149 5.12 22.13 6.73
C LEU A 149 3.97 22.86 7.41
N ALA A 150 3.72 24.11 7.02
CA ALA A 150 2.51 24.86 7.37
C ALA A 150 1.26 24.27 6.67
N VAL A 151 1.12 22.95 6.69
CA VAL A 151 0.06 22.20 5.99
C VAL A 151 -0.88 21.59 7.00
N SER A 152 -2.18 21.56 6.71
CA SER A 152 -3.14 20.91 7.59
C SER A 152 -3.00 19.38 7.51
N CYS A 153 -3.26 18.72 8.64
CA CYS A 153 -3.26 17.26 8.75
C CYS A 153 -4.13 16.58 7.68
N GLY A 154 -5.29 17.18 7.37
CA GLY A 154 -6.19 16.67 6.32
C GLY A 154 -5.57 16.70 4.92
N ARG A 155 -4.75 17.69 4.58
CA ARG A 155 -4.05 17.74 3.29
C ARG A 155 -2.97 16.67 3.20
N VAL A 156 -2.21 16.46 4.28
CA VAL A 156 -1.21 15.37 4.34
C VAL A 156 -1.88 14.02 4.15
N PHE A 157 -2.97 13.76 4.87
CA PHE A 157 -3.72 12.52 4.73
C PHE A 157 -4.24 12.31 3.30
N THR A 158 -4.81 13.35 2.70
CA THR A 158 -5.34 13.28 1.32
C THR A 158 -4.23 13.01 0.32
N ALA A 159 -3.10 13.71 0.42
CA ALA A 159 -1.94 13.47 -0.44
C ALA A 159 -1.40 12.04 -0.26
N SER A 160 -1.28 11.56 0.97
CA SER A 160 -0.87 10.20 1.29
C SER A 160 -1.82 9.14 0.71
N PHE A 161 -3.11 9.41 0.73
CA PHE A 161 -4.12 8.54 0.12
C PHE A 161 -3.90 8.38 -1.40
N PHE A 162 -3.72 9.47 -2.12
CA PHE A 162 -3.47 9.41 -3.57
C PHE A 162 -2.14 8.74 -3.91
N LEU A 163 -1.08 9.04 -3.16
CA LEU A 163 0.21 8.39 -3.33
C LEU A 163 0.13 6.89 -3.04
N GLY A 164 -0.62 6.52 -2.01
CA GLY A 164 -0.89 5.12 -1.68
C GLY A 164 -1.63 4.37 -2.78
N ILE A 165 -2.62 5.00 -3.44
CA ILE A 165 -3.27 4.42 -4.61
C ILE A 165 -2.25 4.15 -5.73
N CYS A 166 -1.38 5.11 -6.03
CA CYS A 166 -0.31 4.92 -7.03
C CYS A 166 0.62 3.78 -6.64
N ALA A 167 1.01 3.71 -5.36
CA ALA A 167 1.84 2.62 -4.83
C ALA A 167 1.18 1.25 -5.00
N VAL A 168 -0.10 1.14 -4.69
CA VAL A 168 -0.89 -0.10 -4.82
C VAL A 168 -0.95 -0.55 -6.28
N ILE A 169 -1.22 0.37 -7.21
CA ILE A 169 -1.26 0.05 -8.65
C ILE A 169 0.10 -0.45 -9.14
N LEU A 170 1.19 0.22 -8.77
CA LEU A 170 2.54 -0.17 -9.15
C LEU A 170 2.93 -1.51 -8.54
N LEU A 171 2.66 -1.72 -7.25
CA LEU A 171 2.98 -2.98 -6.56
C LEU A 171 2.17 -4.14 -7.14
N ALA A 172 0.86 -3.99 -7.25
CA ALA A 172 -0.02 -5.02 -7.81
C ALA A 172 0.38 -5.37 -9.24
N GLY A 173 0.71 -4.37 -10.07
CA GLY A 173 1.21 -4.58 -11.42
C GLY A 173 2.54 -5.34 -11.47
N ALA A 174 3.50 -4.98 -10.62
CA ALA A 174 4.79 -5.66 -10.52
C ALA A 174 4.64 -7.11 -10.07
N VAL A 175 3.85 -7.38 -9.03
CA VAL A 175 3.60 -8.74 -8.55
C VAL A 175 2.81 -9.56 -9.56
N TYR A 176 1.86 -8.95 -10.25
CA TYR A 176 1.12 -9.59 -11.34
C TYR A 176 2.05 -10.04 -12.48
N CYS A 177 2.97 -9.17 -12.91
CA CYS A 177 3.98 -9.54 -13.91
C CYS A 177 4.89 -10.66 -13.40
N LEU A 178 5.39 -10.57 -12.16
CA LEU A 178 6.20 -11.63 -11.54
C LEU A 178 5.46 -12.96 -11.48
N SER A 179 4.16 -12.94 -11.17
CA SER A 179 3.32 -14.14 -11.17
C SER A 179 3.24 -14.81 -12.54
N ALA A 180 3.25 -14.03 -13.63
CA ALA A 180 3.22 -14.56 -14.99
C ALA A 180 4.53 -15.25 -15.40
N PHE A 181 5.67 -14.86 -14.83
CA PHE A 181 6.98 -15.46 -15.09
C PHE A 181 7.36 -16.58 -14.12
N SER A 182 6.61 -16.74 -13.02
CA SER A 182 6.91 -17.69 -11.95
C SER A 182 6.12 -18.99 -12.15
N HIS A 183 6.79 -20.13 -11.96
CA HIS A 183 6.13 -21.45 -12.04
C HIS A 183 5.41 -21.84 -10.75
N THR A 184 5.72 -21.22 -9.61
CA THR A 184 5.07 -21.51 -8.34
C THR A 184 4.67 -20.22 -7.61
N PRO A 185 3.55 -20.22 -6.87
CA PRO A 185 3.12 -19.07 -6.07
C PRO A 185 4.16 -18.58 -5.07
N PHE A 186 4.94 -19.54 -4.52
CA PHE A 186 6.00 -19.22 -3.59
C PHE A 186 7.15 -18.40 -4.24
N GLN A 187 7.58 -18.81 -5.45
CA GLN A 187 8.60 -18.06 -6.20
C GLN A 187 8.14 -16.63 -6.50
N SER A 188 6.89 -16.46 -6.92
CA SER A 188 6.31 -15.14 -7.19
C SER A 188 6.26 -14.29 -5.92
N ALA A 189 5.76 -14.83 -4.81
CA ALA A 189 5.67 -14.11 -3.54
C ALA A 189 7.05 -13.76 -2.97
N ALA A 190 7.99 -14.71 -3.00
CA ALA A 190 9.36 -14.50 -2.53
C ALA A 190 10.09 -13.45 -3.39
N GLY A 191 9.98 -13.54 -4.72
CA GLY A 191 10.57 -12.56 -5.63
C GLY A 191 10.02 -11.15 -5.41
N ALA A 192 8.70 -11.02 -5.24
CA ALA A 192 8.06 -9.75 -4.95
C ALA A 192 8.48 -9.20 -3.57
N GLY A 193 8.54 -10.06 -2.54
CA GLY A 193 8.98 -9.69 -1.20
C GLY A 193 10.43 -9.23 -1.18
N ILE A 194 11.34 -9.98 -1.82
CA ILE A 194 12.75 -9.60 -1.95
C ILE A 194 12.86 -8.26 -2.69
N GLY A 195 12.17 -8.10 -3.82
CA GLY A 195 12.16 -6.84 -4.58
C GLY A 195 11.68 -5.67 -3.74
N TYR A 196 10.63 -5.88 -2.94
CA TYR A 196 10.11 -4.89 -2.00
C TYR A 196 11.18 -4.47 -0.99
N PHE A 197 11.84 -5.41 -0.32
CA PHE A 197 12.89 -5.12 0.66
C PHE A 197 14.13 -4.49 0.03
N VAL A 198 14.56 -4.94 -1.15
CA VAL A 198 15.69 -4.36 -1.86
C VAL A 198 15.44 -2.90 -2.20
N CYS A 199 14.26 -2.55 -2.71
CA CYS A 199 13.89 -1.16 -2.96
C CYS A 199 13.97 -0.30 -1.68
N GLN A 200 13.51 -0.84 -0.53
CA GLN A 200 13.59 -0.14 0.75
C GLN A 200 15.04 0.05 1.21
N LEU A 201 15.86 -1.01 1.09
CA LEU A 201 17.27 -0.93 1.46
C LEU A 201 18.03 0.09 0.61
N LEU A 202 17.80 0.09 -0.71
CA LEU A 202 18.45 1.02 -1.63
C LEU A 202 18.01 2.48 -1.38
N TYR A 203 16.74 2.70 -1.06
CA TYR A 203 16.25 4.02 -0.65
C TYR A 203 16.96 4.49 0.63
N ASN A 204 16.96 3.67 1.68
CA ASN A 204 17.58 4.01 2.96
C ASN A 204 19.10 4.19 2.82
N TRP A 205 19.76 3.34 2.01
CA TRP A 205 21.18 3.48 1.72
C TRP A 205 21.47 4.77 0.98
N GLY A 206 20.70 5.11 -0.05
CA GLY A 206 20.84 6.33 -0.80
C GLY A 206 20.78 7.59 0.09
N ILE A 207 19.82 7.61 1.04
CA ILE A 207 19.71 8.70 2.00
C ILE A 207 20.92 8.75 2.93
N ARG A 208 21.30 7.62 3.54
CA ARG A 208 22.41 7.57 4.51
C ARG A 208 23.77 7.85 3.89
N ALA A 209 24.00 7.39 2.67
CA ALA A 209 25.24 7.60 1.94
C ALA A 209 25.32 8.98 1.25
N GLY A 210 24.24 9.77 1.30
CA GLY A 210 24.15 11.04 0.58
C GLY A 210 24.10 10.88 -0.94
N PHE A 211 23.86 9.67 -1.43
CA PHE A 211 23.76 9.39 -2.86
C PHE A 211 22.36 9.70 -3.37
N LEU A 212 22.11 10.99 -3.56
CA LEU A 212 20.81 11.54 -3.94
C LEU A 212 20.17 10.86 -5.17
N PRO A 213 20.89 10.53 -6.27
CA PRO A 213 20.25 9.88 -7.43
C PRO A 213 19.57 8.57 -7.08
N ALA A 214 20.16 7.72 -6.23
CA ALA A 214 19.51 6.48 -5.79
C ALA A 214 18.30 6.76 -4.90
N ALA A 215 18.43 7.69 -3.95
CA ALA A 215 17.32 8.08 -3.10
C ALA A 215 16.13 8.61 -3.94
N TYR A 216 16.39 9.43 -4.98
CA TYR A 216 15.36 9.91 -5.90
C TYR A 216 14.72 8.79 -6.70
N LEU A 217 15.52 7.92 -7.30
CA LEU A 217 15.00 6.82 -8.11
C LEU A 217 14.06 5.91 -7.29
N PHE A 218 14.48 5.55 -6.08
CA PHE A 218 13.71 4.65 -5.22
C PHE A 218 12.62 5.33 -4.39
N SER A 219 12.57 6.67 -4.34
CA SER A 219 11.47 7.39 -3.66
C SER A 219 10.11 7.16 -4.31
N PHE A 220 10.09 6.91 -5.62
CA PHE A 220 8.87 6.55 -6.36
C PHE A 220 8.59 5.04 -6.36
N SER A 221 9.41 4.25 -5.65
CA SER A 221 9.11 2.82 -5.50
C SER A 221 7.80 2.61 -4.72
N PRO A 222 7.06 1.52 -5.01
CA PRO A 222 5.83 1.22 -4.30
C PRO A 222 6.02 1.13 -2.78
N VAL A 223 7.23 0.77 -2.35
CA VAL A 223 7.60 0.64 -0.93
C VAL A 223 7.56 1.96 -0.21
N VAL A 224 8.27 2.95 -0.75
CA VAL A 224 8.40 4.28 -0.14
C VAL A 224 7.07 5.01 -0.20
N LEU A 225 6.34 4.89 -1.33
CA LEU A 225 5.02 5.48 -1.49
C LEU A 225 3.99 4.86 -0.54
N ALA A 226 3.99 3.52 -0.38
CA ALA A 226 3.06 2.82 0.50
C ALA A 226 3.29 3.12 1.99
N ARG A 227 4.52 3.38 2.38
CA ARG A 227 4.89 3.72 3.75
C ARG A 227 4.86 5.22 4.02
N PHE A 228 4.41 6.04 3.07
CA PHE A 228 4.33 7.50 3.18
C PHE A 228 5.65 8.18 3.56
N GLN A 229 6.78 7.50 3.34
CA GLN A 229 8.12 7.99 3.68
C GLN A 229 8.57 9.15 2.80
N LEU A 230 7.85 9.42 1.72
CA LEU A 230 8.13 10.56 0.84
C LEU A 230 8.10 11.90 1.58
N PHE A 231 7.30 11.98 2.65
CA PHE A 231 7.18 13.18 3.49
C PHE A 231 8.13 13.18 4.68
N ARG A 232 8.88 12.09 4.91
CA ARG A 232 9.59 11.82 6.17
C ARG A 232 11.02 12.23 6.20
N LYS A 233 11.63 12.76 5.13
CA LYS A 233 13.00 13.26 5.22
C LYS A 233 13.49 14.20 4.15
N PRO A 234 14.54 14.90 4.59
CA PRO A 234 14.91 16.18 4.15
C PRO A 234 15.45 16.06 2.76
N TRP A 235 14.61 16.23 1.92
CA TRP A 235 14.97 16.91 0.74
C TRP A 235 15.25 18.31 1.25
N GLU A 236 16.45 18.50 1.85
CA GLU A 236 16.88 19.81 2.32
C GLU A 236 16.41 20.86 1.32
N GLY A 237 15.27 21.47 1.59
CA GLY A 237 14.65 22.63 1.03
C GLY A 237 14.79 23.02 -0.44
N LYS A 238 15.55 22.29 -1.24
CA LYS A 238 16.02 22.76 -2.54
C LYS A 238 15.29 22.16 -3.75
N TRP A 239 14.57 21.04 -3.61
CA TRP A 239 13.99 20.36 -4.79
C TRP A 239 12.47 20.25 -4.86
N PHE A 240 11.78 20.26 -3.75
CA PHE A 240 10.33 20.38 -3.75
C PHE A 240 9.84 21.83 -3.60
N GLY A 241 10.70 22.81 -3.82
CA GLY A 241 10.37 24.23 -3.84
C GLY A 241 9.25 24.64 -4.82
N GLY A 242 8.77 23.72 -5.64
CA GLY A 242 7.61 23.91 -6.51
C GLY A 242 6.33 23.17 -6.05
N PHE A 243 6.42 22.31 -5.04
CA PHE A 243 5.30 21.60 -4.43
C PHE A 243 5.12 21.98 -2.96
N TYR A 244 5.22 23.27 -2.64
CA TYR A 244 4.60 23.78 -1.44
C TYR A 244 3.08 23.69 -1.62
N LEU A 245 2.52 22.60 -1.14
CA LEU A 245 1.07 22.45 -1.02
C LEU A 245 0.52 23.37 0.08
#